data_e65d3b692bc39dd397e322d4cba92e07
#
_entry.id   e65d3b692bc39dd397e322d4cba92e07
#
_cell.length_a   1.000
_cell.length_b   1.000
_cell.length_c   1.000
_cell.angle_alpha   90.00
_cell.angle_beta   90.00
_cell.angle_gamma   90.00
#
_symmetry.space_group_name_H-M   'P 1'
#
loop_
_entity.id
_entity.type
_entity.pdbx_description
1 polymer ?
#
loop_
_entity_poly.entity_id
_entity_poly.type
_entity_poly.pdbx_seq_one_letter_code
_entity_poly.pdbx_strand_id
1 'polypeptide(L)'
;MPILIVAIGVALTVLMFCYMTGVLGDMIETTANYSAGHVKITTRAYAKNKAQLPNDLALLNVDELITKVHKDYPTLELVKRINFGGLLDSPDKNGETKKQGIVIGISVDLLSENSKEIDRLNIRDALRKGRFPEKSNEVLLSDEFADKLELKPGSTVTLITSTMYGAMSIQNFVVAGTIEFGMEMMDRSGMITDITGIQDALDMHDACSEILGFLDSHSYDDLEAMNIEQTFNAKYSDKDDEFSPIMSRLKNESMMAGYFDYVDNLVGILVFVFIFAMSIVLWNTGLIGGLRRYGEVGVRLAIGEEKGHIYRSMILESIFIGIIGSVIGTIIGLGFSYWIQEVGINIGDIMKSSKMMVPNVFRAKITDTAYYIGFIPGLFSIVLGTMLSGIGIYKRKTAQLFKELDT
;
A
#
# COMPACT_ATOMS: atom_id res chain seq x y z
N MET A 1 -23.26 -25.60 -17.97
CA MET A 1 -22.21 -25.97 -17.01
C MET A 1 -20.82 -25.38 -17.38
N PRO A 2 -20.19 -25.62 -18.54
CA PRO A 2 -18.83 -25.12 -18.83
C PRO A 2 -18.69 -23.59 -18.70
N ILE A 3 -19.63 -22.80 -19.24
CA ILE A 3 -19.61 -21.33 -19.15
C ILE A 3 -19.59 -20.86 -17.69
N LEU A 4 -20.37 -21.48 -16.82
CA LEU A 4 -20.43 -21.09 -15.41
C LEU A 4 -19.11 -21.35 -14.67
N ILE A 5 -18.44 -22.48 -14.97
CA ILE A 5 -17.14 -22.82 -14.36
C ILE A 5 -16.08 -21.79 -14.83
N VAL A 6 -16.08 -21.46 -16.12
CA VAL A 6 -15.18 -20.45 -16.66
C VAL A 6 -15.45 -19.10 -16.02
N ALA A 7 -16.72 -18.70 -15.94
CA ALA A 7 -17.10 -17.41 -15.36
C ALA A 7 -16.67 -17.31 -13.88
N ILE A 8 -16.85 -18.34 -13.08
CA ILE A 8 -16.40 -18.36 -11.69
C ILE A 8 -14.87 -18.27 -11.62
N GLY A 9 -14.14 -19.06 -12.41
CA GLY A 9 -12.68 -19.06 -12.42
C GLY A 9 -12.10 -17.71 -12.82
N VAL A 10 -12.68 -17.08 -13.85
CA VAL A 10 -12.29 -15.74 -14.29
C VAL A 10 -12.64 -14.70 -13.25
N ALA A 11 -13.82 -14.75 -12.65
CA ALA A 11 -14.24 -13.82 -11.59
C ALA A 11 -13.28 -13.87 -10.40
N LEU A 12 -12.88 -15.05 -9.96
CA LEU A 12 -11.91 -15.24 -8.88
C LEU A 12 -10.52 -14.69 -9.29
N THR A 13 -10.10 -14.89 -10.53
CA THR A 13 -8.82 -14.37 -11.03
C THR A 13 -8.78 -12.84 -11.01
N VAL A 14 -9.84 -12.19 -11.52
CA VAL A 14 -9.97 -10.73 -11.54
C VAL A 14 -10.03 -10.19 -10.12
N LEU A 15 -10.84 -10.79 -9.26
CA LEU A 15 -10.98 -10.39 -7.85
C LEU A 15 -9.64 -10.48 -7.11
N MET A 16 -8.94 -11.61 -7.24
CA MET A 16 -7.63 -11.82 -6.59
C MET A 16 -6.60 -10.82 -7.07
N PHE A 17 -6.56 -10.55 -8.39
CA PHE A 17 -5.67 -9.56 -8.97
C PHE A 17 -5.95 -8.15 -8.40
N CYS A 18 -7.21 -7.69 -8.44
CA CYS A 18 -7.60 -6.38 -7.92
C CYS A 18 -7.32 -6.26 -6.42
N TYR A 19 -7.58 -7.32 -5.64
CA TYR A 19 -7.32 -7.33 -4.21
C TYR A 19 -5.82 -7.24 -3.89
N MET A 20 -4.98 -8.05 -4.56
CA MET A 20 -3.53 -7.99 -4.36
C MET A 20 -2.96 -6.62 -4.74
N THR A 21 -3.37 -6.09 -5.89
CA THR A 21 -2.94 -4.75 -6.34
C THR A 21 -3.36 -3.66 -5.36
N GLY A 22 -4.56 -3.79 -4.79
CA GLY A 22 -5.07 -2.84 -3.80
C GLY A 22 -4.32 -2.89 -2.48
N VAL A 23 -4.17 -4.07 -1.89
CA VAL A 23 -3.44 -4.26 -0.61
C VAL A 23 -2.03 -3.67 -0.68
N LEU A 24 -1.35 -3.86 -1.79
CA LEU A 24 0.01 -3.34 -1.97
C LEU A 24 0.03 -1.84 -2.20
N GLY A 25 -0.95 -1.31 -2.93
CA GLY A 25 -1.16 0.13 -3.05
C GLY A 25 -1.37 0.77 -1.69
N ASP A 26 -2.23 0.18 -0.84
CA ASP A 26 -2.49 0.67 0.52
C ASP A 26 -1.24 0.63 1.41
N MET A 27 -0.37 -0.37 1.28
CA MET A 27 0.91 -0.43 1.99
C MET A 27 1.88 0.68 1.53
N ILE A 28 1.93 0.96 0.24
CA ILE A 28 2.73 2.05 -0.33
C ILE A 28 2.22 3.40 0.20
N GLU A 29 0.91 3.64 0.14
CA GLU A 29 0.30 4.87 0.64
C GLU A 29 0.49 5.03 2.15
N THR A 30 0.37 3.96 2.93
CA THR A 30 0.65 3.99 4.37
C THR A 30 2.09 4.44 4.64
N THR A 31 3.06 3.92 3.87
CA THR A 31 4.46 4.33 4.02
C THR A 31 4.67 5.78 3.58
N ALA A 32 4.03 6.20 2.48
CA ALA A 32 4.06 7.59 2.03
C ALA A 32 3.50 8.52 3.11
N ASN A 33 2.33 8.22 3.62
CA ASN A 33 1.66 9.02 4.64
C ASN A 33 2.47 9.13 5.93
N TYR A 34 3.11 8.04 6.34
CA TYR A 34 3.80 7.98 7.62
C TYR A 34 5.21 8.58 7.58
N SER A 35 6.01 8.33 6.55
CA SER A 35 7.45 8.63 6.63
C SER A 35 8.08 9.29 5.41
N ALA A 36 7.50 9.18 4.22
CA ALA A 36 8.24 9.51 3.01
C ALA A 36 7.56 10.52 2.08
N GLY A 37 6.23 10.70 2.19
CA GLY A 37 5.48 11.41 1.15
C GLY A 37 5.54 10.67 -0.20
N HIS A 38 4.88 11.16 -1.21
CA HIS A 38 5.11 10.74 -2.60
C HIS A 38 6.45 11.26 -3.10
N VAL A 39 6.82 12.45 -2.66
CA VAL A 39 8.15 13.03 -2.79
C VAL A 39 8.55 13.66 -1.45
N LYS A 40 9.84 13.71 -1.19
CA LYS A 40 10.42 14.25 0.04
C LYS A 40 11.50 15.25 -0.30
N ILE A 41 11.48 16.42 0.31
CA ILE A 41 12.53 17.42 0.22
C ILE A 41 13.29 17.45 1.55
N THR A 42 14.60 17.35 1.48
CA THR A 42 15.53 17.48 2.60
C THR A 42 16.76 18.26 2.13
N THR A 43 17.68 18.57 3.03
CA THR A 43 19.04 18.96 2.59
C THR A 43 19.81 17.73 2.11
N ARG A 44 20.79 17.91 1.26
CA ARG A 44 21.66 16.82 0.76
C ARG A 44 22.41 16.14 1.91
N ALA A 45 22.85 16.92 2.91
CA ALA A 45 23.53 16.40 4.09
C ALA A 45 22.59 15.58 4.98
N TYR A 46 21.36 16.06 5.20
CA TYR A 46 20.34 15.32 5.95
C TYR A 46 20.00 13.97 5.28
N ALA A 47 19.80 13.96 3.96
CA ALA A 47 19.50 12.74 3.21
C ALA A 47 20.54 11.63 3.38
N LYS A 48 21.83 11.98 3.51
CA LYS A 48 22.92 11.04 3.73
C LYS A 48 22.94 10.46 5.16
N ASN A 49 22.44 11.22 6.14
CA ASN A 49 22.59 10.92 7.57
C ASN A 49 21.23 10.71 8.30
N LYS A 50 20.15 10.55 7.56
CA LYS A 50 18.77 10.54 8.08
C LYS A 50 18.52 9.57 9.25
N ALA A 51 19.25 8.45 9.33
CA ALA A 51 19.13 7.48 10.41
C ALA A 51 19.49 8.05 11.79
N GLN A 52 20.23 9.15 11.85
CA GLN A 52 20.65 9.82 13.07
C GLN A 52 19.72 10.97 13.49
N LEU A 53 18.72 11.29 12.67
CA LEU A 53 17.80 12.44 12.83
C LEU A 53 18.57 13.75 13.07
N PRO A 54 19.50 14.15 12.16
CA PRO A 54 20.45 15.23 12.41
C PRO A 54 19.79 16.58 12.15
N ASN A 55 19.12 17.15 13.16
CA ASN A 55 18.40 18.43 13.02
C ASN A 55 19.32 19.64 12.79
N ASP A 56 20.61 19.53 13.03
CA ASP A 56 21.64 20.49 12.62
C ASP A 56 21.82 20.57 11.07
N LEU A 57 21.34 19.56 10.35
CA LEU A 57 21.34 19.49 8.89
C LEU A 57 19.95 19.77 8.28
N ALA A 58 19.03 20.36 9.06
CA ALA A 58 17.65 20.62 8.65
C ALA A 58 17.55 21.67 7.50
N LEU A 59 16.39 21.71 6.85
CA LEU A 59 16.02 22.77 5.92
C LEU A 59 15.76 24.06 6.68
N LEU A 60 16.29 25.18 6.16
CA LEU A 60 16.09 26.53 6.67
C LEU A 60 15.25 27.34 5.68
N ASN A 61 14.64 28.46 6.15
CA ASN A 61 13.77 29.33 5.35
C ASN A 61 12.69 28.55 4.61
N VAL A 62 12.04 27.64 5.35
CA VAL A 62 11.12 26.64 4.82
C VAL A 62 9.88 27.26 4.22
N ASP A 63 9.36 28.35 4.80
CA ASP A 63 8.16 29.03 4.32
C ASP A 63 8.37 29.66 2.93
N GLU A 64 9.55 30.22 2.70
CA GLU A 64 9.94 30.74 1.38
C GLU A 64 10.10 29.59 0.36
N LEU A 65 10.75 28.51 0.76
CA LEU A 65 10.94 27.34 -0.09
C LEU A 65 9.58 26.72 -0.49
N ILE A 66 8.68 26.49 0.46
CA ILE A 66 7.33 25.97 0.20
C ILE A 66 6.56 26.87 -0.77
N THR A 67 6.63 28.19 -0.58
CA THR A 67 5.96 29.15 -1.46
C THR A 67 6.49 29.06 -2.91
N LYS A 68 7.81 28.93 -3.09
CA LYS A 68 8.44 28.75 -4.40
C LYS A 68 8.03 27.42 -5.05
N VAL A 69 8.09 26.34 -4.29
CA VAL A 69 7.75 25.00 -4.78
C VAL A 69 6.26 24.91 -5.14
N HIS A 70 5.38 25.43 -4.32
CA HIS A 70 3.94 25.45 -4.60
C HIS A 70 3.59 26.26 -5.87
N LYS A 71 4.35 27.32 -6.16
CA LYS A 71 4.18 28.08 -7.41
C LYS A 71 4.56 27.27 -8.64
N ASP A 72 5.62 26.43 -8.54
CA ASP A 72 6.08 25.60 -9.66
C ASP A 72 5.26 24.31 -9.80
N TYR A 73 4.78 23.77 -8.68
CA TYR A 73 4.02 22.51 -8.59
C TYR A 73 2.73 22.72 -7.78
N PRO A 74 1.73 23.41 -8.35
CA PRO A 74 0.51 23.78 -7.62
C PRO A 74 -0.38 22.58 -7.23
N THR A 75 -0.19 21.44 -7.88
CA THR A 75 -0.89 20.18 -7.57
C THR A 75 -0.24 19.38 -6.43
N LEU A 76 0.94 19.81 -5.95
CA LEU A 76 1.66 19.14 -4.90
C LEU A 76 1.28 19.73 -3.54
N GLU A 77 0.63 18.92 -2.69
CA GLU A 77 0.40 19.30 -1.30
C GLU A 77 1.68 19.11 -0.48
N LEU A 78 2.19 20.18 0.13
CA LEU A 78 3.43 20.17 0.87
C LEU A 78 3.16 20.29 2.36
N VAL A 79 3.75 19.42 3.18
CA VAL A 79 3.65 19.43 4.63
C VAL A 79 5.03 19.39 5.28
N LYS A 80 5.22 20.19 6.33
CA LYS A 80 6.45 20.21 7.12
C LYS A 80 6.43 19.10 8.17
N ARG A 81 7.56 18.42 8.37
CA ARG A 81 7.75 17.48 9.49
C ARG A 81 9.09 17.67 10.16
N ILE A 82 9.11 17.49 11.47
CA ILE A 82 10.33 17.42 12.25
C ILE A 82 10.38 16.08 12.93
N ASN A 83 11.43 15.31 12.61
CA ASN A 83 11.75 14.06 13.29
C ASN A 83 12.76 14.36 14.39
N PHE A 84 12.53 13.87 15.59
CA PHE A 84 13.42 14.12 16.72
C PHE A 84 13.58 12.89 17.60
N GLY A 85 14.69 12.84 18.30
CA GLY A 85 14.98 11.88 19.32
C GLY A 85 15.33 12.56 20.64
N GLY A 86 15.15 11.86 21.74
CA GLY A 86 15.50 12.41 23.05
C GLY A 86 15.26 11.43 24.16
N LEU A 87 15.31 11.95 25.38
CA LEU A 87 14.95 11.26 26.60
C LEU A 87 13.68 11.91 27.15
N LEU A 88 12.65 11.11 27.38
CA LEU A 88 11.43 11.56 28.02
C LEU A 88 11.47 11.19 29.50
N ASP A 89 11.39 12.19 30.34
CA ASP A 89 11.38 12.07 31.81
C ASP A 89 9.95 12.21 32.37
N SER A 90 9.60 11.32 33.28
CA SER A 90 8.35 11.34 34.02
C SER A 90 8.68 11.80 35.44
N PRO A 91 8.49 13.09 35.80
CA PRO A 91 8.78 13.58 37.15
C PRO A 91 7.75 13.09 38.16
N ASP A 92 8.16 12.95 39.39
CA ASP A 92 7.29 12.74 40.55
C ASP A 92 6.65 14.07 41.00
N LYS A 93 5.88 14.03 42.08
CA LYS A 93 5.22 15.22 42.66
C LYS A 93 6.20 16.28 43.21
N ASN A 94 7.45 15.91 43.44
CA ASN A 94 8.51 16.78 43.94
C ASN A 94 9.38 17.33 42.82
N GLY A 95 9.14 16.89 41.55
CA GLY A 95 9.95 17.24 40.39
C GLY A 95 11.20 16.37 40.21
N GLU A 96 11.34 15.30 40.99
CA GLU A 96 12.42 14.34 40.82
C GLU A 96 12.05 13.29 39.77
N THR A 97 13.03 12.83 38.99
CA THR A 97 12.86 11.78 37.99
C THR A 97 12.33 10.50 38.60
N LYS A 98 11.14 10.08 38.20
CA LYS A 98 10.56 8.81 38.62
C LYS A 98 10.91 7.69 37.63
N LYS A 99 10.73 7.96 36.31
CA LYS A 99 11.04 7.05 35.20
C LYS A 99 11.52 7.83 33.99
N GLN A 100 12.33 7.19 33.18
CA GLN A 100 12.84 7.74 31.94
C GLN A 100 12.74 6.73 30.82
N GLY A 101 12.61 7.20 29.57
CA GLY A 101 12.64 6.36 28.38
C GLY A 101 13.14 7.13 27.17
N ILE A 102 13.80 6.41 26.27
CA ILE A 102 14.18 6.97 24.96
C ILE A 102 12.88 7.22 24.20
N VAL A 103 12.75 8.42 23.63
CA VAL A 103 11.62 8.81 22.80
C VAL A 103 12.07 9.04 21.36
N ILE A 104 11.26 8.59 20.42
CA ILE A 104 11.34 8.91 18.99
C ILE A 104 10.06 9.67 18.65
N GLY A 105 10.21 10.92 18.24
CA GLY A 105 9.08 11.80 17.98
C GLY A 105 8.95 12.18 16.52
N ILE A 106 7.70 12.33 16.10
CA ILE A 106 7.32 12.94 14.83
C ILE A 106 6.47 14.17 15.17
N SER A 107 6.85 15.29 14.59
CA SER A 107 6.11 16.53 14.75
C SER A 107 5.46 16.91 13.44
N VAL A 108 4.18 17.19 13.50
CA VAL A 108 3.31 17.52 12.37
C VAL A 108 2.39 18.67 12.76
N ASP A 109 1.76 19.29 11.76
CA ASP A 109 0.76 20.31 12.02
C ASP A 109 -0.54 19.67 12.56
N LEU A 110 -0.74 19.74 13.87
CA LEU A 110 -1.93 19.20 14.55
C LEU A 110 -2.99 20.26 14.84
N LEU A 111 -2.62 21.54 14.85
CA LEU A 111 -3.48 22.60 15.37
C LEU A 111 -4.13 23.47 14.29
N SER A 112 -3.63 23.47 13.06
CA SER A 112 -4.23 24.25 11.98
C SER A 112 -5.54 23.62 11.51
N GLU A 113 -6.57 24.44 11.36
CA GLU A 113 -7.90 23.99 10.90
C GLU A 113 -7.88 23.30 9.53
N ASN A 114 -6.93 23.67 8.67
CA ASN A 114 -6.80 23.11 7.32
C ASN A 114 -5.80 21.94 7.24
N SER A 115 -5.24 21.52 8.36
CA SER A 115 -4.27 20.41 8.36
C SER A 115 -4.97 19.08 8.05
N LYS A 116 -4.42 18.35 7.10
CA LYS A 116 -4.85 16.98 6.76
C LYS A 116 -4.02 15.91 7.48
N GLU A 117 -3.02 16.31 8.30
CA GLU A 117 -2.09 15.38 8.93
C GLU A 117 -2.78 14.43 9.93
N ILE A 118 -3.80 14.90 10.65
CA ILE A 118 -4.58 14.08 11.58
C ILE A 118 -5.26 12.92 10.86
N ASP A 119 -5.90 13.21 9.71
CA ASP A 119 -6.61 12.19 8.93
C ASP A 119 -5.62 11.34 8.12
N ARG A 120 -4.56 11.95 7.55
CA ARG A 120 -3.50 11.26 6.80
C ARG A 120 -2.78 10.23 7.65
N LEU A 121 -2.47 10.55 8.88
CA LEU A 121 -1.83 9.65 9.84
C LEU A 121 -2.83 8.79 10.63
N ASN A 122 -4.13 8.89 10.31
CA ASN A 122 -5.21 8.17 11.02
C ASN A 122 -5.14 8.32 12.54
N ILE A 123 -4.67 9.49 13.05
CA ILE A 123 -4.47 9.73 14.47
C ILE A 123 -5.81 9.68 15.21
N ARG A 124 -6.90 10.10 14.55
CA ARG A 124 -8.24 10.15 15.13
C ARG A 124 -8.73 8.78 15.58
N ASP A 125 -8.54 7.77 14.74
CA ASP A 125 -8.97 6.40 15.05
C ASP A 125 -7.98 5.68 15.96
N ALA A 126 -6.72 6.11 15.98
CA ALA A 126 -5.67 5.53 16.81
C ALA A 126 -5.75 5.92 18.30
N LEU A 127 -6.57 6.91 18.66
CA LEU A 127 -6.68 7.41 20.03
C LEU A 127 -7.22 6.32 20.98
N ARG A 128 -6.44 6.01 22.01
CA ARG A 128 -6.79 5.01 23.05
C ARG A 128 -7.36 5.64 24.30
N LYS A 129 -6.65 6.63 24.87
CA LYS A 129 -7.02 7.32 26.13
C LYS A 129 -6.83 8.83 25.95
N GLY A 130 -7.62 9.63 26.62
CA GLY A 130 -7.48 11.09 26.63
C GLY A 130 -8.17 11.78 25.46
N ARG A 131 -7.58 12.86 24.97
CA ARG A 131 -8.09 13.71 23.89
C ARG A 131 -7.00 14.12 22.92
N PHE A 132 -7.37 14.79 21.84
CA PHE A 132 -6.41 15.42 20.93
C PHE A 132 -5.72 16.63 21.58
N PRO A 133 -4.48 16.94 21.16
CA PRO A 133 -3.80 18.17 21.52
C PRO A 133 -4.60 19.39 21.07
N GLU A 134 -4.72 20.37 21.95
CA GLU A 134 -5.33 21.68 21.66
C GLU A 134 -4.31 22.81 21.79
N LYS A 135 -3.11 22.51 22.29
CA LYS A 135 -2.01 23.46 22.51
C LYS A 135 -0.70 22.88 22.00
N SER A 136 0.22 23.75 21.60
CA SER A 136 1.53 23.36 21.10
C SER A 136 2.41 22.58 22.08
N ASN A 137 2.18 22.75 23.37
CA ASN A 137 2.87 22.01 24.45
C ASN A 137 2.16 20.72 24.87
N GLU A 138 1.16 20.26 24.10
CA GLU A 138 0.48 18.99 24.35
C GLU A 138 0.96 17.92 23.37
N VAL A 139 1.05 16.68 23.86
CA VAL A 139 1.58 15.56 23.10
C VAL A 139 0.69 14.33 23.16
N LEU A 140 0.79 13.49 22.13
CA LEU A 140 0.27 12.13 22.12
C LEU A 140 1.45 11.17 22.28
N LEU A 141 1.36 10.26 23.25
CA LEU A 141 2.34 9.20 23.44
C LEU A 141 1.79 7.86 22.96
N SER A 142 2.67 6.94 22.63
CA SER A 142 2.27 5.55 22.49
C SER A 142 1.64 5.04 23.81
N ASP A 143 0.58 4.24 23.72
CA ASP A 143 -0.11 3.69 24.89
C ASP A 143 0.81 2.75 25.68
N GLU A 144 1.60 1.91 25.00
CA GLU A 144 2.60 1.03 25.62
C GLU A 144 3.71 1.84 26.30
N PHE A 145 4.21 2.90 25.65
CA PHE A 145 5.26 3.74 26.19
C PHE A 145 4.77 4.56 27.40
N ALA A 146 3.54 5.07 27.33
CA ALA A 146 2.91 5.77 28.45
C ALA A 146 2.70 4.84 29.66
N ASP A 147 2.20 3.63 29.46
CA ASP A 147 2.03 2.64 30.53
C ASP A 147 3.39 2.24 31.16
N LYS A 148 4.45 2.07 30.36
CA LYS A 148 5.82 1.80 30.82
C LYS A 148 6.37 2.91 31.72
N LEU A 149 6.09 4.18 31.39
CA LEU A 149 6.49 5.35 32.15
C LEU A 149 5.48 5.72 33.27
N GLU A 150 4.40 4.95 33.42
CA GLU A 150 3.30 5.22 34.39
C GLU A 150 2.63 6.59 34.18
N LEU A 151 2.54 7.01 32.92
CA LEU A 151 1.93 8.28 32.51
C LEU A 151 0.45 8.10 32.19
N LYS A 152 -0.32 9.15 32.43
CA LYS A 152 -1.76 9.22 32.08
C LYS A 152 -2.04 10.54 31.36
N PRO A 153 -3.14 10.64 30.61
CA PRO A 153 -3.61 11.94 30.12
C PRO A 153 -3.67 12.96 31.27
N GLY A 154 -3.09 14.15 31.04
CA GLY A 154 -2.90 15.20 32.03
C GLY A 154 -1.55 15.17 32.78
N SER A 155 -0.74 14.13 32.64
CA SER A 155 0.61 14.07 33.20
C SER A 155 1.54 15.06 32.50
N THR A 156 2.39 15.73 33.29
CA THR A 156 3.50 16.53 32.74
C THR A 156 4.70 15.63 32.52
N VAL A 157 5.38 15.80 31.41
CA VAL A 157 6.62 15.09 31.01
C VAL A 157 7.66 16.10 30.57
N THR A 158 8.91 15.76 30.76
CA THR A 158 10.03 16.61 30.36
C THR A 158 10.80 15.95 29.22
N LEU A 159 10.84 16.59 28.06
CA LEU A 159 11.67 16.18 26.94
C LEU A 159 13.07 16.78 27.10
N ILE A 160 14.07 15.93 27.14
CA ILE A 160 15.48 16.28 27.14
C ILE A 160 16.04 15.89 25.77
N THR A 161 16.47 16.88 25.01
CA THR A 161 16.94 16.69 23.64
C THR A 161 18.06 17.69 23.32
N SER A 162 18.51 17.74 22.06
CA SER A 162 19.48 18.71 21.57
C SER A 162 18.80 19.68 20.60
N THR A 163 19.07 20.98 20.74
CA THR A 163 18.66 21.97 19.72
C THR A 163 19.40 21.71 18.41
N MET A 164 18.92 22.31 17.32
CA MET A 164 19.60 22.25 16.02
C MET A 164 21.04 22.79 16.05
N TYR A 165 21.38 23.62 17.03
CA TYR A 165 22.71 24.19 17.23
C TYR A 165 23.59 23.39 18.20
N GLY A 166 23.13 22.20 18.63
CA GLY A 166 23.88 21.31 19.52
C GLY A 166 23.79 21.66 21.01
N ALA A 167 23.00 22.64 21.40
CA ALA A 167 22.77 22.96 22.81
C ALA A 167 21.77 21.97 23.44
N MET A 168 21.90 21.68 24.73
CA MET A 168 20.91 20.90 25.47
C MET A 168 19.61 21.69 25.61
N SER A 169 18.50 21.08 25.28
CA SER A 169 17.15 21.59 25.48
C SER A 169 16.37 20.74 26.46
N ILE A 170 15.65 21.40 27.36
CA ILE A 170 14.79 20.78 28.34
C ILE A 170 13.43 21.49 28.28
N GLN A 171 12.43 20.76 27.77
CA GLN A 171 11.08 21.32 27.55
C GLN A 171 10.00 20.46 28.19
N ASN A 172 9.04 21.12 28.84
CA ASN A 172 7.91 20.45 29.44
C ASN A 172 6.74 20.36 28.51
N PHE A 173 6.17 19.16 28.41
CA PHE A 173 4.95 18.87 27.67
C PHE A 173 3.89 18.24 28.57
N VAL A 174 2.63 18.31 28.12
CA VAL A 174 1.50 17.68 28.83
C VAL A 174 0.97 16.55 27.92
N VAL A 175 0.82 15.37 28.49
CA VAL A 175 0.21 14.24 27.78
C VAL A 175 -1.27 14.50 27.58
N ALA A 176 -1.71 14.82 26.37
CA ALA A 176 -3.13 15.02 26.03
C ALA A 176 -3.86 13.68 25.92
N GLY A 177 -3.19 12.69 25.33
CA GLY A 177 -3.74 11.37 25.13
C GLY A 177 -2.69 10.33 24.76
N THR A 178 -3.16 9.10 24.61
CA THR A 178 -2.33 7.99 24.13
C THR A 178 -2.91 7.40 22.85
N ILE A 179 -2.02 6.95 21.98
CA ILE A 179 -2.34 6.36 20.68
C ILE A 179 -1.63 5.03 20.50
N GLU A 180 -2.10 4.22 19.57
CA GLU A 180 -1.41 3.03 19.12
C GLU A 180 -0.94 3.23 17.68
N PHE A 181 0.38 3.14 17.46
CA PHE A 181 0.97 3.35 16.13
C PHE A 181 0.77 2.14 15.21
N GLY A 182 0.79 0.93 15.77
CA GLY A 182 0.76 -0.32 15.01
C GLY A 182 2.12 -0.71 14.44
N MET A 183 3.18 -0.06 14.90
CA MET A 183 4.58 -0.35 14.55
C MET A 183 5.39 -0.51 15.83
N GLU A 184 6.01 -1.68 16.02
CA GLU A 184 6.68 -2.07 17.27
C GLU A 184 7.66 -1.02 17.83
N MET A 185 8.46 -0.39 16.95
CA MET A 185 9.42 0.63 17.38
C MET A 185 8.71 1.87 17.94
N MET A 186 7.67 2.34 17.23
CA MET A 186 6.91 3.51 17.66
C MET A 186 5.99 3.20 18.84
N ASP A 187 5.45 1.99 18.94
CA ASP A 187 4.64 1.59 20.09
C ASP A 187 5.46 1.53 21.39
N ARG A 188 6.77 1.27 21.29
CA ARG A 188 7.68 1.23 22.46
C ARG A 188 8.25 2.58 22.87
N SER A 189 8.25 3.59 21.99
CA SER A 189 8.97 4.86 22.24
C SER A 189 8.37 6.07 21.51
N GLY A 190 7.20 5.93 20.86
CA GLY A 190 6.65 6.94 19.98
C GLY A 190 5.99 8.11 20.69
N MET A 191 6.19 9.30 20.13
CA MET A 191 5.58 10.56 20.52
C MET A 191 5.16 11.35 19.28
N ILE A 192 3.95 11.90 19.29
CA ILE A 192 3.51 12.90 18.31
C ILE A 192 3.24 14.21 19.01
N THR A 193 3.72 15.29 18.41
CA THR A 193 3.51 16.66 18.91
C THR A 193 3.19 17.61 17.76
N ASP A 194 2.62 18.75 18.12
CA ASP A 194 2.46 19.85 17.16
C ASP A 194 3.81 20.43 16.76
N ILE A 195 3.91 20.86 15.50
CA ILE A 195 5.17 21.34 14.92
C ILE A 195 5.70 22.59 15.62
N THR A 196 4.81 23.48 16.06
CA THR A 196 5.22 24.72 16.73
C THR A 196 5.86 24.44 18.07
N GLY A 197 5.33 23.49 18.85
CA GLY A 197 5.88 23.13 20.15
C GLY A 197 7.27 22.52 20.07
N ILE A 198 7.56 21.73 19.03
CA ILE A 198 8.89 21.14 18.87
C ILE A 198 9.88 22.11 18.19
N GLN A 199 9.40 23.04 17.35
CA GLN A 199 10.23 24.11 16.82
C GLN A 199 10.80 24.96 17.95
N ASP A 200 10.00 25.30 18.95
CA ASP A 200 10.46 26.00 20.15
C ASP A 200 11.47 25.17 20.96
N ALA A 201 11.21 23.87 21.13
CA ALA A 201 12.09 22.99 21.88
C ALA A 201 13.45 22.76 21.22
N LEU A 202 13.51 22.71 19.88
CA LEU A 202 14.72 22.42 19.10
C LEU A 202 15.40 23.70 18.56
N ASP A 203 14.84 24.89 18.80
CA ASP A 203 15.28 26.17 18.23
C ASP A 203 15.30 26.12 16.69
N MET A 204 14.22 25.56 16.10
CA MET A 204 14.05 25.33 14.68
C MET A 204 13.02 26.29 14.07
N HIS A 205 13.08 27.56 14.38
CA HIS A 205 12.17 28.57 13.82
C HIS A 205 12.35 28.68 12.31
N ASP A 206 11.25 28.59 11.55
CA ASP A 206 11.22 28.49 10.07
C ASP A 206 12.19 27.42 9.52
N ALA A 207 12.31 26.31 10.24
CA ALA A 207 13.10 25.16 9.86
C ALA A 207 12.30 23.85 10.02
N CYS A 208 12.64 22.83 9.25
CA CYS A 208 12.10 21.48 9.41
C CYS A 208 13.10 20.41 8.95
N SER A 209 12.95 19.21 9.48
CA SER A 209 13.79 18.07 9.06
C SER A 209 13.50 17.68 7.61
N GLU A 210 12.23 17.67 7.25
CA GLU A 210 11.72 17.21 5.95
C GLU A 210 10.46 17.97 5.54
N ILE A 211 10.29 18.17 4.23
CA ILE A 211 9.02 18.58 3.62
C ILE A 211 8.53 17.39 2.80
N LEU A 212 7.36 16.88 3.14
CA LEU A 212 6.72 15.81 2.38
C LEU A 212 5.76 16.42 1.37
N GLY A 213 5.80 15.89 0.15
CA GLY A 213 4.89 16.28 -0.93
C GLY A 213 3.96 15.12 -1.30
N PHE A 214 2.67 15.41 -1.42
CA PHE A 214 1.63 14.47 -1.81
C PHE A 214 0.99 14.90 -3.11
N LEU A 215 0.86 13.96 -4.05
CA LEU A 215 0.20 14.17 -5.33
C LEU A 215 -1.32 14.31 -5.14
N ASP A 216 -1.95 15.12 -5.96
CA ASP A 216 -3.41 15.40 -5.88
C ASP A 216 -4.26 14.16 -6.19
N SER A 217 -3.71 13.19 -6.91
CA SER A 217 -4.36 11.90 -7.21
C SER A 217 -4.65 11.02 -5.98
N HIS A 218 -4.17 11.42 -4.79
CA HIS A 218 -4.27 10.65 -3.53
C HIS A 218 -3.70 9.23 -3.64
N SER A 219 -2.87 8.96 -4.65
CA SER A 219 -2.21 7.68 -4.85
C SER A 219 -0.86 7.91 -5.52
N TYR A 220 0.15 7.19 -5.05
CA TYR A 220 1.49 7.28 -5.60
C TYR A 220 1.54 6.90 -7.08
N ASP A 221 2.11 7.78 -7.89
CA ASP A 221 2.47 7.54 -9.29
C ASP A 221 3.98 7.76 -9.47
N ASP A 222 4.72 6.68 -9.76
CA ASP A 222 6.18 6.74 -9.87
C ASP A 222 6.67 7.58 -11.05
N LEU A 223 5.91 7.63 -12.16
CA LEU A 223 6.29 8.42 -13.33
C LEU A 223 6.12 9.92 -13.09
N GLU A 224 5.00 10.31 -12.47
CA GLU A 224 4.75 11.69 -12.10
C GLU A 224 5.76 12.16 -11.03
N ALA A 225 5.96 11.35 -9.97
CA ALA A 225 6.94 11.65 -8.93
C ALA A 225 8.37 11.76 -9.48
N MET A 226 8.75 10.91 -10.45
CA MET A 226 10.05 10.97 -11.12
C MET A 226 10.24 12.27 -11.90
N ASN A 227 9.22 12.71 -12.62
CA ASN A 227 9.27 13.95 -13.38
C ASN A 227 9.42 15.17 -12.46
N ILE A 228 8.66 15.21 -11.36
CA ILE A 228 8.74 16.26 -10.33
C ILE A 228 10.13 16.26 -9.68
N GLU A 229 10.64 15.09 -9.26
CA GLU A 229 11.98 14.93 -8.68
C GLU A 229 13.07 15.49 -9.60
N GLN A 230 13.06 15.09 -10.88
CA GLN A 230 14.08 15.53 -11.85
C GLN A 230 14.03 17.03 -12.12
N THR A 231 12.85 17.58 -12.31
CA THR A 231 12.67 19.01 -12.59
C THR A 231 13.00 19.87 -11.37
N PHE A 232 12.61 19.43 -10.17
CA PHE A 232 12.96 20.07 -8.91
C PHE A 232 14.49 20.10 -8.70
N ASN A 233 15.14 18.93 -8.81
CA ASN A 233 16.58 18.81 -8.57
C ASN A 233 17.41 19.58 -9.59
N ALA A 234 16.93 19.69 -10.84
CA ALA A 234 17.58 20.54 -11.85
C ALA A 234 17.50 22.04 -11.52
N LYS A 235 16.44 22.48 -10.83
CA LYS A 235 16.20 23.90 -10.54
C LYS A 235 16.74 24.35 -9.19
N TYR A 236 16.61 23.51 -8.16
CA TYR A 236 16.83 23.89 -6.76
C TYR A 236 18.05 23.22 -6.11
N SER A 237 18.55 22.11 -6.65
CA SER A 237 19.65 21.38 -6.03
C SER A 237 20.99 21.80 -6.58
N ASP A 238 21.92 22.18 -5.69
CA ASP A 238 23.33 22.43 -6.01
C ASP A 238 24.16 21.23 -5.51
N LYS A 239 25.01 20.68 -6.39
CA LYS A 239 25.86 19.52 -6.07
C LYS A 239 27.02 19.86 -5.14
N ASP A 240 27.43 21.09 -5.15
CA ASP A 240 28.60 21.59 -4.37
C ASP A 240 28.16 22.14 -3.01
N ASP A 241 26.85 22.36 -2.79
CA ASP A 241 26.28 22.79 -1.51
C ASP A 241 25.57 21.62 -0.80
N GLU A 242 26.09 21.18 0.34
CA GLU A 242 25.51 20.13 1.16
C GLU A 242 24.18 20.53 1.84
N PHE A 243 23.94 21.83 1.99
CA PHE A 243 22.70 22.34 2.56
C PHE A 243 21.64 22.66 1.49
N SER A 244 21.98 22.54 0.20
CA SER A 244 21.01 22.73 -0.86
C SER A 244 19.86 21.70 -0.76
N PRO A 245 18.60 22.11 -1.06
CA PRO A 245 17.49 21.19 -1.05
C PRO A 245 17.63 20.13 -2.15
N ILE A 246 17.32 18.91 -1.80
CA ILE A 246 17.21 17.78 -2.74
C ILE A 246 15.85 17.11 -2.56
N MET A 247 15.21 16.80 -3.67
CA MET A 247 13.98 16.00 -3.66
C MET A 247 14.31 14.55 -3.98
N SER A 248 13.71 13.64 -3.23
CA SER A 248 13.70 12.20 -3.50
C SER A 248 12.26 11.72 -3.59
N ARG A 249 11.97 10.84 -4.56
CA ARG A 249 10.68 10.18 -4.64
C ARG A 249 10.61 8.97 -3.70
N LEU A 250 9.40 8.56 -3.33
CA LEU A 250 9.14 7.45 -2.43
C LEU A 250 9.91 6.18 -2.81
N LYS A 251 9.95 5.84 -4.10
CA LYS A 251 10.67 4.66 -4.61
C LYS A 251 12.18 4.70 -4.33
N ASN A 252 12.78 5.89 -4.27
CA ASN A 252 14.22 6.08 -4.03
C ASN A 252 14.57 6.15 -2.53
N GLU A 253 13.58 6.21 -1.65
CA GLU A 253 13.83 6.16 -0.21
C GLU A 253 14.46 4.81 0.20
N SER A 254 15.54 4.86 0.98
CA SER A 254 16.46 3.73 1.20
C SER A 254 15.79 2.45 1.73
N MET A 255 14.69 2.56 2.47
CA MET A 255 13.90 1.40 2.90
C MET A 255 12.97 0.90 1.81
N MET A 256 12.57 1.76 0.87
CA MET A 256 11.54 1.46 -0.12
C MET A 256 12.08 0.99 -1.45
N ALA A 257 13.31 1.40 -1.86
CA ALA A 257 13.86 1.03 -3.16
C ALA A 257 13.92 -0.49 -3.37
N GLY A 258 14.41 -1.25 -2.37
CA GLY A 258 14.37 -2.72 -2.42
C GLY A 258 12.99 -3.32 -2.19
N TYR A 259 12.12 -2.63 -1.45
CA TYR A 259 10.77 -3.10 -1.14
C TYR A 259 9.85 -3.05 -2.37
N PHE A 260 9.86 -1.97 -3.16
CA PHE A 260 9.08 -1.89 -4.40
C PHE A 260 9.43 -3.02 -5.36
N ASP A 261 10.72 -3.23 -5.63
CA ASP A 261 11.16 -4.30 -6.53
C ASP A 261 10.82 -5.70 -5.98
N TYR A 262 10.91 -5.89 -4.67
CA TYR A 262 10.53 -7.15 -4.02
C TYR A 262 9.01 -7.36 -4.08
N VAL A 263 8.23 -6.34 -3.79
CA VAL A 263 6.76 -6.39 -3.78
C VAL A 263 6.23 -6.62 -5.19
N ASP A 264 6.70 -5.86 -6.19
CA ASP A 264 6.28 -6.04 -7.58
C ASP A 264 6.58 -7.47 -8.09
N ASN A 265 7.77 -8.01 -7.75
CA ASN A 265 8.12 -9.38 -8.10
C ASN A 265 7.25 -10.41 -7.35
N LEU A 266 7.03 -10.21 -6.04
CA LEU A 266 6.24 -11.13 -5.21
C LEU A 266 4.78 -11.18 -5.68
N VAL A 267 4.20 -10.02 -5.99
CA VAL A 267 2.85 -9.96 -6.58
C VAL A 267 2.80 -10.63 -7.92
N GLY A 268 3.75 -10.32 -8.80
CA GLY A 268 3.84 -10.98 -10.10
C GLY A 268 3.88 -12.51 -9.94
N ILE A 269 4.67 -13.03 -9.01
CA ILE A 269 4.76 -14.46 -8.71
C ILE A 269 3.43 -14.99 -8.16
N LEU A 270 2.81 -14.33 -7.18
CA LEU A 270 1.54 -14.77 -6.58
C LEU A 270 0.41 -14.79 -7.61
N VAL A 271 0.28 -13.73 -8.39
CA VAL A 271 -0.70 -13.63 -9.48
C VAL A 271 -0.44 -14.70 -10.55
N PHE A 272 0.82 -14.92 -10.93
CA PHE A 272 1.20 -15.97 -11.86
C PHE A 272 0.82 -17.36 -11.35
N VAL A 273 1.15 -17.70 -10.11
CA VAL A 273 0.80 -18.99 -9.48
C VAL A 273 -0.71 -19.17 -9.45
N PHE A 274 -1.47 -18.13 -9.12
CA PHE A 274 -2.91 -18.18 -9.09
C PHE A 274 -3.52 -18.37 -10.49
N ILE A 275 -3.07 -17.61 -11.49
CA ILE A 275 -3.49 -17.76 -12.89
C ILE A 275 -3.15 -19.18 -13.39
N PHE A 276 -1.97 -19.69 -13.05
CA PHE A 276 -1.54 -21.03 -13.43
C PHE A 276 -2.43 -22.11 -12.80
N ALA A 277 -2.73 -22.01 -11.51
CA ALA A 277 -3.63 -22.90 -10.82
C ALA A 277 -5.05 -22.90 -11.42
N MET A 278 -5.59 -21.70 -11.67
CA MET A 278 -6.89 -21.54 -12.33
C MET A 278 -6.87 -22.08 -13.77
N SER A 279 -5.77 -21.90 -14.48
CA SER A 279 -5.58 -22.45 -15.84
C SER A 279 -5.65 -23.97 -15.83
N ILE A 280 -5.07 -24.66 -14.84
CA ILE A 280 -5.15 -26.12 -14.69
C ILE A 280 -6.59 -26.56 -14.46
N VAL A 281 -7.34 -25.87 -13.59
CA VAL A 281 -8.74 -26.16 -13.30
C VAL A 281 -9.60 -26.03 -14.56
N LEU A 282 -9.44 -24.94 -15.30
CA LEU A 282 -10.20 -24.69 -16.52
C LEU A 282 -9.76 -25.60 -17.69
N TRP A 283 -8.48 -25.92 -17.78
CA TRP A 283 -7.99 -26.94 -18.71
C TRP A 283 -8.66 -28.31 -18.44
N ASN A 284 -8.68 -28.76 -17.18
CA ASN A 284 -9.34 -30.00 -16.80
C ASN A 284 -10.83 -30.00 -17.20
N THR A 285 -11.51 -28.87 -17.04
CA THR A 285 -12.90 -28.67 -17.47
C THR A 285 -13.03 -28.83 -19.00
N GLY A 286 -12.11 -28.27 -19.77
CA GLY A 286 -12.05 -28.44 -21.23
C GLY A 286 -11.80 -29.89 -21.66
N LEU A 287 -10.88 -30.58 -20.99
CA LEU A 287 -10.57 -31.99 -21.23
C LEU A 287 -11.79 -32.89 -20.97
N ILE A 288 -12.42 -32.77 -19.78
CA ILE A 288 -13.58 -33.56 -19.39
C ILE A 288 -14.77 -33.25 -20.30
N GLY A 289 -14.98 -31.99 -20.66
CA GLY A 289 -16.02 -31.57 -21.60
C GLY A 289 -15.86 -32.21 -22.96
N GLY A 290 -14.63 -32.31 -23.47
CA GLY A 290 -14.34 -33.00 -24.75
C GLY A 290 -14.51 -34.51 -24.63
N LEU A 291 -14.05 -35.13 -23.53
CA LEU A 291 -14.16 -36.58 -23.34
C LEU A 291 -15.64 -37.04 -23.23
N ARG A 292 -16.47 -36.27 -22.53
CA ARG A 292 -17.92 -36.60 -22.40
C ARG A 292 -18.68 -36.62 -23.72
N ARG A 293 -18.14 -35.99 -24.76
CA ARG A 293 -18.74 -35.90 -26.10
C ARG A 293 -18.23 -36.95 -27.05
N TYR A 294 -17.38 -37.90 -26.64
CA TYR A 294 -16.84 -38.91 -27.54
C TYR A 294 -17.94 -39.83 -28.12
N GLY A 295 -18.99 -40.10 -27.40
CA GLY A 295 -20.15 -40.79 -27.92
C GLY A 295 -20.86 -40.02 -29.02
N GLU A 296 -21.12 -38.71 -28.84
CA GLU A 296 -21.69 -37.84 -29.85
C GLU A 296 -20.79 -37.77 -31.10
N VAL A 297 -19.47 -37.62 -30.89
CA VAL A 297 -18.47 -37.65 -31.99
C VAL A 297 -18.49 -38.98 -32.74
N GLY A 298 -18.63 -40.08 -32.03
CA GLY A 298 -18.76 -41.40 -32.66
C GLY A 298 -19.96 -41.50 -33.60
N VAL A 299 -21.13 -41.01 -33.16
CA VAL A 299 -22.36 -40.97 -33.98
C VAL A 299 -22.14 -40.07 -35.25
N ARG A 300 -21.56 -38.89 -35.08
CA ARG A 300 -21.27 -37.97 -36.20
C ARG A 300 -20.34 -38.60 -37.25
N LEU A 301 -19.30 -39.29 -36.79
CA LEU A 301 -18.39 -40.04 -37.67
C LEU A 301 -19.09 -41.19 -38.40
N ALA A 302 -20.07 -41.89 -37.71
CA ALA A 302 -20.83 -42.98 -38.32
C ALA A 302 -21.77 -42.47 -39.45
N ILE A 303 -22.27 -41.26 -39.33
CA ILE A 303 -23.12 -40.60 -40.38
C ILE A 303 -22.25 -40.07 -41.55
N GLY A 304 -20.88 -40.10 -41.43
CA GLY A 304 -19.97 -39.74 -42.49
C GLY A 304 -19.38 -38.35 -42.35
N GLU A 305 -19.49 -37.68 -41.21
CA GLU A 305 -18.86 -36.39 -40.98
C GLU A 305 -17.32 -36.55 -40.84
N GLU A 306 -16.55 -35.64 -41.46
CA GLU A 306 -15.09 -35.69 -41.44
C GLU A 306 -14.52 -35.35 -40.04
N LYS A 307 -13.50 -36.10 -39.58
CA LYS A 307 -12.81 -35.86 -38.31
C LYS A 307 -12.32 -34.42 -38.15
N GLY A 308 -11.83 -33.82 -39.24
CA GLY A 308 -11.33 -32.44 -39.23
C GLY A 308 -12.44 -31.40 -38.98
N HIS A 309 -13.63 -31.65 -39.52
CA HIS A 309 -14.78 -30.78 -39.32
C HIS A 309 -15.26 -30.81 -37.86
N ILE A 310 -15.41 -32.02 -37.28
CA ILE A 310 -15.77 -32.22 -35.88
C ILE A 310 -14.76 -31.54 -34.94
N TYR A 311 -13.47 -31.74 -35.18
CA TYR A 311 -12.40 -31.15 -34.37
C TYR A 311 -12.46 -29.62 -34.38
N ARG A 312 -12.60 -28.99 -35.56
CA ARG A 312 -12.74 -27.54 -35.68
C ARG A 312 -14.01 -27.03 -34.98
N SER A 313 -15.12 -27.74 -35.13
CA SER A 313 -16.38 -27.38 -34.46
C SER A 313 -16.23 -27.38 -32.93
N MET A 314 -15.54 -28.37 -32.34
CA MET A 314 -15.26 -28.42 -30.91
C MET A 314 -14.38 -27.27 -30.45
N ILE A 315 -13.36 -26.88 -31.20
CA ILE A 315 -12.50 -25.75 -30.88
C ILE A 315 -13.29 -24.45 -30.95
N LEU A 316 -14.06 -24.21 -32.01
CA LEU A 316 -14.89 -23.02 -32.14
C LEU A 316 -15.87 -22.88 -30.97
N GLU A 317 -16.52 -23.99 -30.58
CA GLU A 317 -17.40 -24.00 -29.45
C GLU A 317 -16.66 -23.64 -28.13
N SER A 318 -15.46 -24.19 -27.92
CA SER A 318 -14.66 -23.87 -26.73
C SER A 318 -14.22 -22.40 -26.71
N ILE A 319 -13.93 -21.78 -27.87
CA ILE A 319 -13.66 -20.36 -27.99
C ILE A 319 -14.86 -19.53 -27.57
N PHE A 320 -16.06 -19.85 -28.07
CA PHE A 320 -17.29 -19.16 -27.67
C PHE A 320 -17.59 -19.31 -26.16
N ILE A 321 -17.42 -20.50 -25.62
CA ILE A 321 -17.57 -20.76 -24.17
C ILE A 321 -16.55 -19.93 -23.38
N GLY A 322 -15.29 -19.91 -23.84
CA GLY A 322 -14.22 -19.16 -23.23
C GLY A 322 -14.48 -17.64 -23.23
N ILE A 323 -14.89 -17.09 -24.39
CA ILE A 323 -15.19 -15.65 -24.51
C ILE A 323 -16.39 -15.27 -23.63
N ILE A 324 -17.51 -15.97 -23.77
CA ILE A 324 -18.73 -15.66 -23.01
C ILE A 324 -18.47 -15.81 -21.51
N GLY A 325 -17.82 -16.91 -21.10
CA GLY A 325 -17.46 -17.14 -19.71
C GLY A 325 -16.49 -16.09 -19.16
N SER A 326 -15.50 -15.68 -19.95
CA SER A 326 -14.54 -14.65 -19.55
C SER A 326 -15.20 -13.28 -19.42
N VAL A 327 -16.09 -12.89 -20.35
CA VAL A 327 -16.82 -11.62 -20.25
C VAL A 327 -17.71 -11.60 -19.00
N ILE A 328 -18.52 -12.63 -18.80
CA ILE A 328 -19.40 -12.73 -17.62
C ILE A 328 -18.56 -12.74 -16.34
N GLY A 329 -17.49 -13.54 -16.31
CA GLY A 329 -16.60 -13.64 -15.15
C GLY A 329 -15.90 -12.32 -14.83
N THR A 330 -15.43 -11.60 -15.84
CA THR A 330 -14.82 -10.27 -15.65
C THR A 330 -15.82 -9.27 -15.10
N ILE A 331 -17.05 -9.23 -15.59
CA ILE A 331 -18.10 -8.33 -15.07
C ILE A 331 -18.39 -8.65 -13.60
N ILE A 332 -18.55 -9.92 -13.26
CA ILE A 332 -18.79 -10.33 -11.87
C ILE A 332 -17.58 -10.02 -10.99
N GLY A 333 -16.37 -10.34 -11.45
CA GLY A 333 -15.12 -10.09 -10.71
C GLY A 333 -14.89 -8.59 -10.46
N LEU A 334 -15.09 -7.74 -11.47
CA LEU A 334 -15.01 -6.29 -11.32
C LEU A 334 -16.10 -5.75 -10.39
N GLY A 335 -17.32 -6.27 -10.45
CA GLY A 335 -18.40 -5.88 -9.55
C GLY A 335 -18.07 -6.14 -8.08
N PHE A 336 -17.54 -7.33 -7.77
CA PHE A 336 -17.07 -7.65 -6.41
C PHE A 336 -15.84 -6.82 -6.03
N SER A 337 -14.90 -6.60 -6.96
CA SER A 337 -13.73 -5.77 -6.71
C SER A 337 -14.12 -4.32 -6.42
N TYR A 338 -15.09 -3.77 -7.14
CA TYR A 338 -15.64 -2.44 -6.88
C TYR A 338 -16.29 -2.36 -5.49
N TRP A 339 -17.07 -3.37 -5.12
CA TRP A 339 -17.65 -3.43 -3.78
C TRP A 339 -16.59 -3.46 -2.68
N ILE A 340 -15.51 -4.26 -2.84
CA ILE A 340 -14.40 -4.29 -1.87
C ILE A 340 -13.60 -2.98 -1.90
N GLN A 341 -13.50 -2.31 -3.05
CA GLN A 341 -12.85 -1.00 -3.16
C GLN A 341 -13.57 0.07 -2.33
N GLU A 342 -14.91 0.07 -2.34
CA GLU A 342 -15.71 1.04 -1.58
C GLU A 342 -15.79 0.69 -0.08
N VAL A 343 -16.11 -0.55 0.25
CA VAL A 343 -16.35 -0.99 1.64
C VAL A 343 -15.03 -1.29 2.36
N GLY A 344 -14.07 -1.89 1.65
CA GLY A 344 -12.85 -2.43 2.24
C GLY A 344 -13.08 -3.71 3.05
N ILE A 345 -12.02 -4.46 3.29
CA ILE A 345 -12.01 -5.62 4.19
C ILE A 345 -11.26 -5.22 5.45
N ASN A 346 -11.98 -5.12 6.57
CA ASN A 346 -11.40 -4.81 7.87
C ASN A 346 -10.78 -6.07 8.46
N ILE A 347 -9.44 -6.10 8.58
CA ILE A 347 -8.69 -7.20 9.22
C ILE A 347 -8.47 -6.92 10.72
N GLY A 348 -8.71 -5.69 11.19
CA GLY A 348 -8.52 -5.29 12.58
C GLY A 348 -9.30 -6.14 13.57
N ASP A 349 -10.52 -6.58 13.20
CA ASP A 349 -11.33 -7.48 14.02
C ASP A 349 -10.69 -8.87 14.20
N ILE A 350 -9.89 -9.31 13.22
CA ILE A 350 -9.16 -10.59 13.25
C ILE A 350 -7.88 -10.43 14.08
N MET A 351 -7.22 -9.29 14.02
CA MET A 351 -5.94 -9.02 14.70
C MET A 351 -6.09 -8.49 16.14
N LYS A 352 -7.31 -8.41 16.68
CA LYS A 352 -7.64 -7.88 18.03
C LYS A 352 -7.21 -6.42 18.28
N SER A 353 -6.88 -5.66 17.26
CA SER A 353 -6.39 -4.29 17.35
C SER A 353 -7.02 -3.45 16.25
N SER A 354 -8.24 -2.98 16.51
CA SER A 354 -9.02 -2.21 15.52
C SER A 354 -8.73 -0.70 15.52
N LYS A 355 -7.84 -0.23 16.41
CA LYS A 355 -7.54 1.21 16.58
C LYS A 355 -6.03 1.42 16.51
N MET A 356 -5.48 1.55 15.31
CA MET A 356 -4.06 1.83 15.05
C MET A 356 -3.93 2.93 14.01
N MET A 357 -2.79 3.61 13.99
CA MET A 357 -2.47 4.57 12.94
C MET A 357 -2.30 3.88 11.58
N VAL A 358 -1.75 2.66 11.55
CA VAL A 358 -1.69 1.86 10.32
C VAL A 358 -3.11 1.41 9.96
N PRO A 359 -3.59 1.69 8.75
CA PRO A 359 -4.94 1.31 8.33
C PRO A 359 -5.16 -0.20 8.39
N ASN A 360 -6.24 -0.62 9.06
CA ASN A 360 -6.63 -2.03 9.16
C ASN A 360 -7.60 -2.46 8.04
N VAL A 361 -7.94 -1.54 7.14
CA VAL A 361 -8.90 -1.75 6.07
C VAL A 361 -8.16 -1.84 4.75
N PHE A 362 -8.14 -3.04 4.18
CA PHE A 362 -7.56 -3.26 2.86
C PHE A 362 -8.63 -3.17 1.79
N ARG A 363 -8.32 -2.44 0.73
CA ARG A 363 -9.21 -2.19 -0.39
C ARG A 363 -8.71 -2.84 -1.67
N ALA A 364 -9.61 -3.25 -2.53
CA ALA A 364 -9.23 -3.65 -3.88
C ALA A 364 -8.97 -2.40 -4.74
N LYS A 365 -8.06 -2.50 -5.71
CA LYS A 365 -7.80 -1.45 -6.70
C LYS A 365 -8.03 -2.00 -8.09
N ILE A 366 -8.97 -1.40 -8.83
CA ILE A 366 -9.23 -1.74 -10.22
C ILE A 366 -8.24 -0.97 -11.10
N THR A 367 -7.45 -1.70 -11.88
CA THR A 367 -6.50 -1.15 -12.85
C THR A 367 -6.88 -1.60 -14.25
N ASP A 368 -6.32 -0.98 -15.29
CA ASP A 368 -6.60 -1.34 -16.69
C ASP A 368 -6.32 -2.82 -16.98
N THR A 369 -5.32 -3.40 -16.34
CA THR A 369 -4.98 -4.82 -16.45
C THR A 369 -6.13 -5.73 -15.98
N ALA A 370 -6.93 -5.30 -15.00
CA ALA A 370 -8.04 -6.08 -14.46
C ALA A 370 -9.11 -6.43 -15.50
N TYR A 371 -9.27 -5.60 -16.54
CA TYR A 371 -10.27 -5.83 -17.59
C TYR A 371 -9.93 -7.01 -18.51
N TYR A 372 -8.66 -7.40 -18.61
CA TYR A 372 -8.24 -8.47 -19.54
C TYR A 372 -7.49 -9.62 -18.89
N ILE A 373 -7.00 -9.49 -17.66
CA ILE A 373 -6.20 -10.54 -16.99
C ILE A 373 -6.96 -11.88 -16.89
N GLY A 374 -8.27 -11.86 -16.71
CA GLY A 374 -9.13 -13.03 -16.61
C GLY A 374 -9.26 -13.83 -17.91
N PHE A 375 -9.01 -13.20 -19.08
CA PHE A 375 -9.06 -13.90 -20.37
C PHE A 375 -7.91 -14.91 -20.52
N ILE A 376 -6.79 -14.74 -19.82
CA ILE A 376 -5.67 -15.67 -19.86
C ILE A 376 -6.12 -17.06 -19.41
N PRO A 377 -6.58 -17.28 -18.16
CA PRO A 377 -7.08 -18.60 -17.76
C PRO A 377 -8.39 -18.96 -18.44
N GLY A 378 -9.30 -18.02 -18.65
CA GLY A 378 -10.65 -18.28 -19.12
C GLY A 378 -10.72 -18.76 -20.58
N LEU A 379 -10.01 -18.10 -21.49
CA LEU A 379 -10.03 -18.42 -22.90
C LEU A 379 -8.97 -19.46 -23.27
N PHE A 380 -7.67 -19.16 -22.97
CA PHE A 380 -6.58 -20.02 -23.42
C PHE A 380 -6.64 -21.42 -22.83
N SER A 381 -6.94 -21.54 -21.52
CA SER A 381 -6.89 -22.83 -20.86
C SER A 381 -7.99 -23.78 -21.31
N ILE A 382 -9.22 -23.28 -21.49
CA ILE A 382 -10.32 -24.13 -21.98
C ILE A 382 -10.11 -24.56 -23.43
N VAL A 383 -9.61 -23.65 -24.28
CA VAL A 383 -9.31 -23.97 -25.68
C VAL A 383 -8.21 -25.01 -25.77
N LEU A 384 -7.09 -24.84 -25.02
CA LEU A 384 -6.02 -25.84 -24.97
C LEU A 384 -6.51 -27.20 -24.46
N GLY A 385 -7.33 -27.22 -23.39
CA GLY A 385 -7.93 -28.45 -22.88
C GLY A 385 -8.78 -29.17 -23.92
N THR A 386 -9.62 -28.43 -24.65
CA THR A 386 -10.45 -28.99 -25.71
C THR A 386 -9.61 -29.46 -26.90
N MET A 387 -8.57 -28.71 -27.31
CA MET A 387 -7.67 -29.12 -28.38
C MET A 387 -6.99 -30.46 -28.05
N LEU A 388 -6.47 -30.60 -26.83
CA LEU A 388 -5.81 -31.84 -26.42
C LEU A 388 -6.77 -33.03 -26.31
N SER A 389 -7.99 -32.82 -25.79
CA SER A 389 -9.01 -33.89 -25.77
C SER A 389 -9.39 -34.32 -27.20
N GLY A 390 -9.50 -33.36 -28.13
CA GLY A 390 -9.84 -33.58 -29.52
C GLY A 390 -8.79 -34.39 -30.29
N ILE A 391 -7.51 -34.37 -29.92
CA ILE A 391 -6.46 -35.21 -30.52
C ILE A 391 -6.83 -36.70 -30.40
N GLY A 392 -7.54 -37.09 -29.33
CA GLY A 392 -8.04 -38.44 -29.15
C GLY A 392 -8.95 -38.93 -30.29
N ILE A 393 -9.66 -38.02 -30.95
CA ILE A 393 -10.54 -38.32 -32.11
C ILE A 393 -9.74 -38.86 -33.31
N TYR A 394 -8.53 -38.35 -33.52
CA TYR A 394 -7.66 -38.81 -34.59
C TYR A 394 -7.00 -40.16 -34.29
N LYS A 395 -6.62 -40.41 -33.05
CA LYS A 395 -5.86 -41.60 -32.64
C LYS A 395 -6.74 -42.82 -32.40
N ARG A 396 -8.03 -42.69 -32.07
CA ARG A 396 -8.94 -43.81 -31.76
C ARG A 396 -9.69 -44.28 -33.00
N LYS A 397 -9.95 -45.61 -33.10
CA LYS A 397 -10.80 -46.19 -34.11
C LYS A 397 -12.26 -45.90 -33.80
N THR A 398 -13.08 -45.66 -34.82
CA THR A 398 -14.50 -45.28 -34.69
C THR A 398 -15.29 -46.32 -33.82
N ALA A 399 -15.00 -47.59 -33.96
CA ALA A 399 -15.62 -48.67 -33.14
C ALA A 399 -15.29 -48.57 -31.65
N GLN A 400 -14.16 -48.00 -31.23
CA GLN A 400 -13.79 -47.80 -29.83
C GLN A 400 -14.49 -46.59 -29.21
N LEU A 401 -14.85 -45.60 -29.97
CA LEU A 401 -15.60 -44.42 -29.54
C LEU A 401 -17.08 -44.79 -29.24
N PHE A 402 -17.62 -45.80 -29.90
CA PHE A 402 -18.96 -46.29 -29.63
C PHE A 402 -19.08 -47.12 -28.32
N LYS A 403 -18.02 -47.85 -27.91
CA LYS A 403 -18.04 -48.77 -26.77
C LYS A 403 -18.01 -48.03 -25.42
N GLU A 404 -17.62 -46.74 -25.41
CA GLU A 404 -17.65 -45.88 -24.18
C GLU A 404 -19.06 -45.35 -23.85
N LEU A 405 -20.09 -45.66 -24.67
CA LEU A 405 -21.50 -45.35 -24.39
C LEU A 405 -22.18 -46.35 -23.48
N ASP A 406 -21.59 -47.55 -23.31
CA ASP A 406 -22.18 -48.66 -22.56
C ASP A 406 -21.60 -48.85 -21.11
N THR A 407 -20.70 -47.94 -20.69
CA THR A 407 -20.16 -47.90 -19.31
C THR A 407 -20.40 -46.52 -18.68
#